data_170a625110dffdb27a575ef5ae135b66
#
_entry.id   170a625110dffdb27a575ef5ae135b66
#
_cell.length_a   1.000
_cell.length_b   1.000
_cell.length_c   1.000
_cell.angle_alpha   90.00
_cell.angle_beta   90.00
_cell.angle_gamma   90.00
#
_symmetry.space_group_name_H-M   'P 1'
#
loop_
_entity.id
_entity.type
_entity.pdbx_description
1 polymer ?
#
loop_
_entity_poly.entity_id
_entity_poly.type
_entity_poly.pdbx_seq_one_letter_code
_entity_poly.pdbx_strand_id
1 'polypeptide(L)'
;EGGVSKKELLLRIARIPGVYIPAFYDIEYYEDGRVKSITPNEPGIPAVITKAIIKNLNDFAPPTNFVVPMVGAIQDRASVEVLRGCVRGCRFCQAGFLYRPMRQRDASLLNKAAQDLCANTGYEELSLSSLSTSDHSQLEELLDDLNEWAPKEHVSLSLPSLRMDNFSQSLIEKTTKVRKSGLTFAAEAGTQRLRDVINKNVTWDEIEKTCSLAFANGYTSVKLYFMMGLPTETMEDIEAVSYTHLRAHETLMNLV
;
A
#
# COMPACT_ATOMS: atom_id res chain seq x y z
N GLU A 1 -30.97 6.12 -23.32
CA GLU A 1 -31.81 5.10 -24.02
C GLU A 1 -31.80 5.40 -25.53
N GLY A 2 -30.74 5.21 -26.20
CA GLY A 2 -30.67 5.34 -27.64
C GLY A 2 -29.93 4.13 -28.17
N GLY A 3 -30.58 3.39 -29.05
CA GLY A 3 -30.26 2.15 -29.74
C GLY A 3 -28.83 1.97 -30.29
N VAL A 4 -27.82 2.26 -29.50
CA VAL A 4 -26.41 2.02 -29.84
C VAL A 4 -26.09 0.57 -29.52
N SER A 5 -25.55 -0.17 -30.48
CA SER A 5 -25.15 -1.56 -30.27
C SER A 5 -24.02 -1.63 -29.25
N LYS A 6 -23.90 -2.77 -28.54
CA LYS A 6 -22.79 -3.01 -27.59
C LYS A 6 -21.43 -2.80 -28.26
N LYS A 7 -21.26 -3.28 -29.49
CA LYS A 7 -19.99 -3.11 -30.23
C LYS A 7 -19.69 -1.64 -30.49
N GLU A 8 -20.67 -0.87 -30.90
CA GLU A 8 -20.49 0.57 -31.15
C GLU A 8 -20.19 1.34 -29.87
N LEU A 9 -20.84 1.00 -28.75
CA LEU A 9 -20.53 1.57 -27.45
C LEU A 9 -19.07 1.28 -27.05
N LEU A 10 -18.63 0.04 -27.17
CA LEU A 10 -17.25 -0.36 -26.87
C LEU A 10 -16.23 0.35 -27.76
N LEU A 11 -16.52 0.53 -29.05
CA LEU A 11 -15.66 1.29 -29.96
C LEU A 11 -15.55 2.77 -29.56
N ARG A 12 -16.63 3.37 -29.06
CA ARG A 12 -16.60 4.74 -28.52
C ARG A 12 -15.75 4.81 -27.26
N ILE A 13 -15.89 3.85 -26.35
CA ILE A 13 -15.13 3.76 -25.09
C ILE A 13 -13.65 3.53 -25.38
N ALA A 14 -13.30 2.69 -26.36
CA ALA A 14 -11.91 2.42 -26.75
C ALA A 14 -11.14 3.66 -27.27
N ARG A 15 -11.84 4.73 -27.65
CA ARG A 15 -11.22 6.02 -28.04
C ARG A 15 -10.77 6.86 -26.84
N ILE A 16 -11.19 6.51 -25.62
CA ILE A 16 -10.78 7.22 -24.41
C ILE A 16 -9.34 6.81 -24.09
N PRO A 17 -8.40 7.75 -23.95
CA PRO A 17 -7.01 7.44 -23.63
C PRO A 17 -6.88 6.59 -22.36
N GLY A 18 -6.09 5.53 -22.42
CA GLY A 18 -5.87 4.62 -21.31
C GLY A 18 -6.89 3.50 -21.14
N VAL A 19 -7.92 3.45 -21.96
CA VAL A 19 -8.92 2.37 -21.92
C VAL A 19 -8.49 1.21 -22.81
N TYR A 20 -8.44 0.02 -22.23
CA TYR A 20 -8.18 -1.25 -22.91
C TYR A 20 -9.47 -2.08 -22.96
N ILE A 21 -9.88 -2.50 -24.15
CA ILE A 21 -11.04 -3.36 -24.38
C ILE A 21 -10.53 -4.73 -24.86
N PRO A 22 -10.47 -5.76 -24.00
CA PRO A 22 -9.89 -7.06 -24.36
C PRO A 22 -10.50 -7.69 -25.63
N ALA A 23 -11.80 -7.49 -25.88
CA ALA A 23 -12.49 -8.02 -27.05
C ALA A 23 -11.98 -7.49 -28.40
N PHE A 24 -11.18 -6.42 -28.39
CA PHE A 24 -10.62 -5.82 -29.60
C PHE A 24 -9.15 -6.20 -29.83
N TYR A 25 -8.68 -7.26 -29.18
CA TYR A 25 -7.31 -7.77 -29.35
C TYR A 25 -7.34 -9.28 -29.45
N ASP A 26 -6.61 -9.81 -30.44
CA ASP A 26 -6.32 -11.23 -30.58
C ASP A 26 -4.98 -11.53 -29.89
N ILE A 27 -4.97 -12.58 -29.07
CA ILE A 27 -3.79 -13.02 -28.34
C ILE A 27 -3.33 -14.35 -28.92
N GLU A 28 -2.11 -14.39 -29.44
CA GLU A 28 -1.44 -15.62 -29.84
C GLU A 28 -0.51 -16.10 -28.73
N TYR A 29 -0.42 -17.41 -28.59
CA TYR A 29 0.44 -18.05 -27.61
C TYR A 29 1.48 -18.94 -28.29
N TYR A 30 2.65 -19.09 -27.68
CA TYR A 30 3.58 -20.16 -28.00
C TYR A 30 3.05 -21.50 -27.47
N GLU A 31 3.66 -22.62 -27.93
CA GLU A 31 3.29 -23.98 -27.47
C GLU A 31 3.46 -24.15 -25.95
N ASP A 32 4.39 -23.41 -25.33
CA ASP A 32 4.64 -23.42 -23.90
C ASP A 32 3.69 -22.52 -23.07
N GLY A 33 2.66 -21.92 -23.71
CA GLY A 33 1.67 -21.08 -23.07
C GLY A 33 2.07 -19.62 -22.85
N ARG A 34 3.28 -19.20 -23.23
CA ARG A 34 3.69 -17.80 -23.17
C ARG A 34 3.00 -17.01 -24.26
N VAL A 35 2.64 -15.74 -23.97
CA VAL A 35 2.09 -14.83 -24.96
C VAL A 35 3.12 -14.58 -26.06
N LYS A 36 2.73 -14.83 -27.32
CA LYS A 36 3.54 -14.58 -28.51
C LYS A 36 3.31 -13.20 -29.06
N SER A 37 2.04 -12.82 -29.22
CA SER A 37 1.64 -11.52 -29.74
C SER A 37 0.29 -11.09 -29.18
N ILE A 38 0.05 -9.77 -29.14
CA ILE A 38 -1.24 -9.15 -28.88
C ILE A 38 -1.48 -8.14 -29.98
N THR A 39 -2.49 -8.38 -30.84
CA THR A 39 -2.76 -7.56 -32.02
C THR A 39 -4.18 -7.02 -32.04
N PRO A 40 -4.41 -5.74 -32.38
CA PRO A 40 -5.75 -5.22 -32.56
C PRO A 40 -6.47 -5.96 -33.69
N ASN A 41 -7.74 -6.31 -33.45
CA ASN A 41 -8.60 -6.98 -34.47
C ASN A 41 -9.71 -6.06 -35.01
N GLU A 42 -9.76 -4.80 -34.63
CA GLU A 42 -10.69 -3.80 -35.12
C GLU A 42 -9.97 -2.55 -35.65
N PRO A 43 -10.43 -1.94 -36.75
CA PRO A 43 -9.81 -0.73 -37.30
C PRO A 43 -9.85 0.44 -36.28
N GLY A 44 -8.73 1.16 -36.17
CA GLY A 44 -8.60 2.34 -35.31
C GLY A 44 -8.35 2.03 -33.84
N ILE A 45 -8.19 0.76 -33.47
CA ILE A 45 -7.76 0.36 -32.12
C ILE A 45 -6.21 0.43 -32.07
N PRO A 46 -5.61 1.13 -31.08
CA PRO A 46 -4.17 1.25 -30.98
C PRO A 46 -3.51 -0.07 -30.55
N ALA A 47 -2.35 -0.37 -31.13
CA ALA A 47 -1.58 -1.57 -30.77
C ALA A 47 -1.04 -1.52 -29.34
N VAL A 48 -0.83 -0.31 -28.80
CA VAL A 48 -0.33 -0.09 -27.44
C VAL A 48 -1.26 0.90 -26.73
N ILE A 49 -1.73 0.52 -25.56
CA ILE A 49 -2.51 1.41 -24.70
C ILE A 49 -1.58 2.12 -23.73
N THR A 50 -1.54 3.45 -23.83
CA THR A 50 -0.80 4.27 -22.86
C THR A 50 -1.69 4.57 -21.67
N LYS A 51 -1.22 4.19 -20.49
CA LYS A 51 -1.94 4.41 -19.24
C LYS A 51 -2.21 5.91 -18.98
N ALA A 52 -3.44 6.26 -18.64
CA ALA A 52 -3.76 7.60 -18.16
C ALA A 52 -3.18 7.83 -16.76
N ILE A 53 -2.50 8.95 -16.56
CA ILE A 53 -1.83 9.28 -15.29
C ILE A 53 -2.21 10.71 -14.89
N ILE A 54 -2.69 10.86 -13.66
CA ILE A 54 -2.75 12.16 -12.99
C ILE A 54 -1.32 12.52 -12.58
N LYS A 55 -0.77 13.58 -13.14
CA LYS A 55 0.63 13.98 -12.91
C LYS A 55 0.84 14.55 -11.52
N ASN A 56 -0.07 15.40 -11.05
CA ASN A 56 -0.05 16.00 -9.73
C ASN A 56 -1.32 15.63 -8.96
N LEU A 57 -1.17 14.94 -7.82
CA LEU A 57 -2.32 14.52 -7.01
C LEU A 57 -2.97 15.70 -6.28
N ASN A 58 -2.26 16.81 -6.08
CA ASN A 58 -2.80 17.98 -5.42
C ASN A 58 -3.85 18.72 -6.25
N ASP A 59 -3.86 18.50 -7.59
CA ASP A 59 -4.88 19.09 -8.47
C ASP A 59 -6.30 18.53 -8.20
N PHE A 60 -6.39 17.45 -7.44
CA PHE A 60 -7.64 16.78 -7.11
C PHE A 60 -7.73 16.59 -5.60
N ALA A 61 -8.52 17.42 -4.94
CA ALA A 61 -8.74 17.31 -3.50
C ALA A 61 -9.29 15.90 -3.15
N PRO A 62 -8.83 15.29 -2.04
CA PRO A 62 -9.46 14.08 -1.54
C PRO A 62 -10.95 14.35 -1.22
N PRO A 63 -11.85 13.39 -1.51
CA PRO A 63 -13.24 13.54 -1.09
C PRO A 63 -13.32 13.50 0.45
N THR A 64 -14.11 14.38 1.03
CA THR A 64 -14.24 14.52 2.49
C THR A 64 -15.69 14.36 2.99
N ASN A 65 -16.63 14.18 2.07
CA ASN A 65 -18.04 14.01 2.39
C ASN A 65 -18.52 12.64 1.87
N PHE A 66 -18.36 11.61 2.68
CA PHE A 66 -18.76 10.23 2.35
C PHE A 66 -20.11 9.87 2.95
N VAL A 67 -20.81 8.95 2.31
CA VAL A 67 -21.93 8.25 2.91
C VAL A 67 -21.38 7.25 3.93
N VAL A 68 -21.73 7.44 5.21
CA VAL A 68 -21.34 6.56 6.30
C VAL A 68 -22.36 5.44 6.43
N PRO A 69 -21.96 4.16 6.48
CA PRO A 69 -22.89 3.05 6.68
C PRO A 69 -23.52 3.08 8.09
N MET A 70 -24.79 2.71 8.19
CA MET A 70 -25.49 2.63 9.47
C MET A 70 -25.13 1.39 10.29
N VAL A 71 -24.47 0.41 9.68
CA VAL A 71 -24.00 -0.82 10.33
C VAL A 71 -22.49 -0.84 10.30
N GLY A 72 -21.85 -1.38 11.33
CA GLY A 72 -20.40 -1.46 11.40
C GLY A 72 -19.82 -2.22 10.20
N ALA A 73 -18.87 -1.60 9.53
CA ALA A 73 -18.12 -2.18 8.41
C ALA A 73 -16.77 -2.73 8.90
N ILE A 74 -16.16 -3.65 8.12
CA ILE A 74 -14.84 -4.20 8.45
C ILE A 74 -13.77 -3.09 8.49
N GLN A 75 -13.89 -2.08 7.61
CA GLN A 75 -13.01 -0.92 7.54
C GLN A 75 -13.76 0.34 8.01
N ASP A 76 -14.17 0.34 9.27
CA ASP A 76 -14.99 1.41 9.88
C ASP A 76 -14.11 2.57 10.35
N ARG A 77 -13.53 3.29 9.37
CA ARG A 77 -12.56 4.38 9.60
C ARG A 77 -12.52 5.39 8.45
N ALA A 78 -12.12 6.61 8.76
CA ALA A 78 -11.73 7.59 7.76
C ALA A 78 -10.44 7.15 7.06
N SER A 79 -10.34 7.32 5.74
CA SER A 79 -9.13 6.95 5.00
C SER A 79 -8.78 8.04 3.99
N VAL A 80 -7.52 8.50 4.04
CA VAL A 80 -6.97 9.48 3.11
C VAL A 80 -5.80 8.86 2.34
N GLU A 81 -5.85 8.94 1.00
CA GLU A 81 -4.74 8.50 0.14
C GLU A 81 -3.62 9.54 0.19
N VAL A 82 -2.50 9.20 0.82
CA VAL A 82 -1.36 10.11 0.99
C VAL A 82 -0.40 10.10 -0.20
N LEU A 83 -0.21 8.94 -0.81
CA LEU A 83 0.57 8.79 -2.03
C LEU A 83 0.04 7.66 -2.90
N ARG A 84 0.32 7.73 -4.19
CA ARG A 84 -0.03 6.72 -5.18
C ARG A 84 1.21 6.24 -5.92
N GLY A 85 1.31 4.92 -6.10
CA GLY A 85 2.49 4.26 -6.62
C GLY A 85 3.49 3.88 -5.52
N CYS A 86 4.59 3.25 -5.91
CA CYS A 86 5.64 2.83 -5.01
C CYS A 86 6.99 2.89 -5.73
N VAL A 87 8.03 3.38 -5.04
CA VAL A 87 9.40 3.46 -5.57
C VAL A 87 10.17 2.15 -5.43
N ARG A 88 9.67 1.27 -4.58
CA ARG A 88 10.34 0.01 -4.26
C ARG A 88 10.41 -0.92 -5.43
N GLY A 89 10.80 -1.86 -5.71
CA GLY A 89 10.89 -2.68 -6.91
C GLY A 89 10.71 -4.16 -6.59
N CYS A 90 9.90 -4.49 -5.58
CA CYS A 90 9.63 -5.86 -5.21
C CYS A 90 9.10 -6.63 -6.42
N ARG A 91 9.79 -7.71 -6.83
CA ARG A 91 9.55 -8.40 -8.11
C ARG A 91 8.19 -9.09 -8.19
N PHE A 92 7.61 -9.47 -7.07
CA PHE A 92 6.28 -10.08 -6.98
C PHE A 92 5.14 -9.06 -6.99
N CYS A 93 5.43 -7.77 -6.78
CA CYS A 93 4.39 -6.77 -6.53
C CYS A 93 3.87 -6.13 -7.82
N GLN A 94 2.75 -6.61 -8.33
CA GLN A 94 2.08 -6.01 -9.49
C GLN A 94 1.73 -4.53 -9.27
N ALA A 95 1.22 -4.17 -8.09
CA ALA A 95 0.84 -2.80 -7.76
C ALA A 95 2.01 -1.81 -7.86
N GLY A 96 3.22 -2.22 -7.44
CA GLY A 96 4.43 -1.42 -7.54
C GLY A 96 4.82 -1.07 -8.97
N PHE A 97 4.39 -1.84 -9.96
CA PHE A 97 4.61 -1.57 -11.39
C PHE A 97 3.43 -0.85 -12.03
N LEU A 98 2.19 -1.27 -11.74
CA LEU A 98 1.00 -0.68 -12.34
C LEU A 98 0.79 0.79 -11.96
N TYR A 99 1.11 1.17 -10.72
CA TYR A 99 0.84 2.53 -10.23
C TYR A 99 2.03 3.49 -10.32
N ARG A 100 3.10 3.13 -11.02
CA ARG A 100 4.19 4.07 -11.34
C ARG A 100 3.73 5.16 -12.30
N PRO A 101 4.32 6.38 -12.19
CA PRO A 101 5.29 6.86 -11.19
C PRO A 101 4.67 7.06 -9.81
N MET A 102 5.51 7.11 -8.76
CA MET A 102 5.07 7.52 -7.43
C MET A 102 4.72 9.02 -7.46
N ARG A 103 3.60 9.37 -6.84
CA ARG A 103 3.12 10.75 -6.67
C ARG A 103 2.53 10.85 -5.28
N GLN A 104 2.77 11.95 -4.62
CA GLN A 104 2.30 12.22 -3.25
C GLN A 104 1.44 13.48 -3.21
N ARG A 105 0.69 13.64 -2.15
CA ARG A 105 -0.03 14.86 -1.82
C ARG A 105 0.73 15.65 -0.78
N ASP A 106 0.59 16.96 -0.79
CA ASP A 106 1.23 17.83 0.20
C ASP A 106 0.63 17.64 1.59
N ALA A 107 1.47 17.73 2.62
CA ALA A 107 1.07 17.53 4.01
C ALA A 107 -0.07 18.45 4.45
N SER A 108 -0.02 19.72 4.09
CA SER A 108 -1.05 20.70 4.41
C SER A 108 -2.42 20.36 3.80
N LEU A 109 -2.45 19.89 2.55
CA LEU A 109 -3.69 19.45 1.89
C LEU A 109 -4.25 18.19 2.56
N LEU A 110 -3.37 17.25 2.92
CA LEU A 110 -3.75 16.02 3.62
C LEU A 110 -4.30 16.31 5.02
N ASN A 111 -3.65 17.20 5.78
CA ASN A 111 -4.10 17.59 7.11
C ASN A 111 -5.50 18.20 7.06
N LYS A 112 -5.73 19.16 6.14
CA LYS A 112 -7.06 19.76 5.97
C LYS A 112 -8.11 18.72 5.56
N ALA A 113 -7.81 17.87 4.58
CA ALA A 113 -8.73 16.81 4.14
C ALA A 113 -9.05 15.82 5.27
N ALA A 114 -8.08 15.48 6.12
CA ALA A 114 -8.28 14.61 7.27
C ALA A 114 -9.22 15.23 8.32
N GLN A 115 -9.04 16.52 8.62
CA GLN A 115 -9.93 17.27 9.53
C GLN A 115 -11.37 17.29 8.99
N ASP A 116 -11.53 17.72 7.74
CA ASP A 116 -12.85 17.82 7.09
C ASP A 116 -13.52 16.43 7.03
N LEU A 117 -12.76 15.37 6.73
CA LEU A 117 -13.28 14.01 6.65
C LEU A 117 -13.75 13.48 8.01
N CYS A 118 -12.97 13.63 9.07
CA CYS A 118 -13.36 13.21 10.41
C CYS A 118 -14.57 14.03 10.92
N ALA A 119 -14.58 15.34 10.70
CA ALA A 119 -15.70 16.20 11.07
C ALA A 119 -17.02 15.83 10.35
N ASN A 120 -16.93 15.48 9.06
CA ASN A 120 -18.12 15.15 8.26
C ASN A 120 -18.66 13.73 8.50
N THR A 121 -17.81 12.81 8.95
CA THR A 121 -18.15 11.39 9.09
C THR A 121 -18.31 10.93 10.54
N GLY A 122 -17.69 11.62 11.50
CA GLY A 122 -17.66 11.23 12.90
C GLY A 122 -16.75 10.02 13.20
N TYR A 123 -15.88 9.62 12.27
CA TYR A 123 -14.95 8.52 12.53
C TYR A 123 -13.85 8.93 13.54
N GLU A 124 -13.56 8.02 14.47
CA GLU A 124 -12.55 8.17 15.52
C GLU A 124 -11.21 7.50 15.15
N GLU A 125 -11.07 6.99 13.93
CA GLU A 125 -9.82 6.46 13.38
C GLU A 125 -9.57 7.04 11.99
N LEU A 126 -8.37 7.60 11.79
CA LEU A 126 -7.89 8.09 10.51
C LEU A 126 -6.76 7.19 9.98
N SER A 127 -6.95 6.62 8.81
CA SER A 127 -5.95 5.80 8.12
C SER A 127 -5.28 6.56 6.98
N LEU A 128 -3.95 6.62 7.00
CA LEU A 128 -3.13 7.18 5.92
C LEU A 128 -2.84 6.10 4.88
N SER A 129 -3.68 6.01 3.85
CA SER A 129 -3.64 4.91 2.87
C SER A 129 -2.60 5.14 1.79
N SER A 130 -1.78 4.12 1.52
CA SER A 130 -0.84 4.07 0.40
C SER A 130 -0.27 2.66 0.19
N LEU A 131 0.59 2.49 -0.83
CA LEU A 131 1.39 1.28 -1.01
C LEU A 131 2.68 1.27 -0.15
N SER A 132 3.12 2.43 0.35
CA SER A 132 4.32 2.56 1.19
C SER A 132 4.29 3.92 1.91
N THR A 133 3.55 4.01 3.01
CA THR A 133 3.31 5.27 3.72
C THR A 133 4.61 5.88 4.25
N SER A 134 5.55 5.06 4.68
CA SER A 134 6.87 5.52 5.15
C SER A 134 7.77 6.14 4.06
N ASP A 135 7.41 6.04 2.79
CA ASP A 135 8.13 6.69 1.68
C ASP A 135 7.57 8.08 1.32
N HIS A 136 6.59 8.58 2.06
CA HIS A 136 6.08 9.94 1.87
C HIS A 136 7.10 10.97 2.37
N SER A 137 7.52 11.91 1.52
CA SER A 137 8.63 12.83 1.84
C SER A 137 8.32 13.83 2.96
N GLN A 138 7.06 14.13 3.20
CA GLN A 138 6.59 15.04 4.25
C GLN A 138 5.86 14.28 5.38
N LEU A 139 6.17 12.99 5.60
CA LEU A 139 5.43 12.19 6.59
C LEU A 139 5.55 12.74 8.01
N GLU A 140 6.75 13.17 8.41
CA GLU A 140 6.99 13.73 9.74
C GLU A 140 6.21 15.03 9.97
N GLU A 141 6.22 15.93 8.98
CA GLU A 141 5.44 17.18 8.98
C GLU A 141 3.93 16.88 9.07
N LEU A 142 3.44 15.97 8.23
CA LEU A 142 2.04 15.55 8.24
C LEU A 142 1.62 15.00 9.61
N LEU A 143 2.46 14.17 10.24
CA LEU A 143 2.16 13.61 11.56
C LEU A 143 2.19 14.68 12.66
N ASP A 144 3.06 15.68 12.56
CA ASP A 144 3.07 16.80 13.49
C ASP A 144 1.77 17.60 13.38
N ASP A 145 1.38 17.98 12.17
CA ASP A 145 0.12 18.71 11.90
C ASP A 145 -1.11 17.93 12.38
N LEU A 146 -1.18 16.63 12.09
CA LEU A 146 -2.29 15.76 12.55
C LEU A 146 -2.33 15.69 14.09
N ASN A 147 -1.17 15.66 14.73
CA ASN A 147 -1.07 15.59 16.20
C ASN A 147 -1.44 16.90 16.92
N GLU A 148 -1.61 18.00 16.23
CA GLU A 148 -2.11 19.25 16.81
C GLU A 148 -3.59 19.17 17.18
N TRP A 149 -4.38 18.40 16.44
CA TRP A 149 -5.84 18.34 16.60
C TRP A 149 -6.36 16.93 16.92
N ALA A 150 -5.85 15.87 16.28
CA ALA A 150 -6.39 14.52 16.38
C ALA A 150 -6.52 14.01 17.83
N PRO A 151 -5.56 14.24 18.75
CA PRO A 151 -5.73 13.86 20.15
C PRO A 151 -6.84 14.63 20.87
N LYS A 152 -7.10 15.87 20.50
CA LYS A 152 -8.15 16.70 21.10
C LYS A 152 -9.55 16.24 20.69
N GLU A 153 -9.65 15.76 19.46
CA GLU A 153 -10.87 15.20 18.86
C GLU A 153 -10.99 13.68 19.10
N HIS A 154 -10.08 13.07 19.89
CA HIS A 154 -10.03 11.63 20.15
C HIS A 154 -9.87 10.75 18.89
N VAL A 155 -9.30 11.30 17.82
CA VAL A 155 -9.05 10.57 16.56
C VAL A 155 -7.71 9.84 16.65
N SER A 156 -7.74 8.52 16.51
CA SER A 156 -6.53 7.69 16.47
C SER A 156 -5.95 7.63 15.04
N LEU A 157 -4.62 7.62 14.94
CA LEU A 157 -3.92 7.53 13.67
C LEU A 157 -3.53 6.08 13.36
N SER A 158 -3.79 5.64 12.13
CA SER A 158 -3.41 4.33 11.62
C SER A 158 -2.57 4.49 10.36
N LEU A 159 -1.38 3.89 10.36
CA LEU A 159 -0.46 3.90 9.24
C LEU A 159 -0.32 2.48 8.69
N PRO A 160 -1.17 2.08 7.74
CA PRO A 160 -0.97 0.83 7.03
C PRO A 160 0.25 0.91 6.14
N SER A 161 0.80 -0.24 5.75
CA SER A 161 1.92 -0.32 4.81
C SER A 161 3.22 0.34 5.30
N LEU A 162 3.49 0.24 6.59
CA LEU A 162 4.79 0.60 7.15
C LEU A 162 5.85 -0.43 6.74
N ARG A 163 7.04 0.07 6.46
CA ARG A 163 8.19 -0.75 6.13
C ARG A 163 9.16 -0.81 7.31
N MET A 164 9.85 -1.94 7.45
CA MET A 164 10.82 -2.17 8.52
C MET A 164 12.05 -1.25 8.40
N ASP A 165 12.52 -1.02 7.17
CA ASP A 165 13.67 -0.16 6.88
C ASP A 165 13.45 1.33 7.21
N ASN A 166 12.20 1.77 7.35
CA ASN A 166 11.83 3.16 7.66
C ASN A 166 11.03 3.29 8.97
N PHE A 167 11.12 2.30 9.87
CA PHE A 167 10.41 2.34 11.15
C PHE A 167 11.29 2.99 12.21
N SER A 168 10.83 4.09 12.80
CA SER A 168 11.60 4.93 13.74
C SER A 168 10.88 5.15 15.08
N GLN A 169 11.64 5.54 16.09
CA GLN A 169 11.12 5.94 17.41
C GLN A 169 10.14 7.13 17.26
N SER A 170 10.52 8.15 16.48
CA SER A 170 9.66 9.31 16.21
C SER A 170 8.30 8.91 15.63
N LEU A 171 8.30 7.97 14.68
CA LEU A 171 7.07 7.48 14.05
C LEU A 171 6.14 6.80 15.07
N ILE A 172 6.69 5.98 15.96
CA ILE A 172 5.93 5.33 17.04
C ILE A 172 5.29 6.39 17.94
N GLU A 173 6.08 7.32 18.45
CA GLU A 173 5.63 8.36 19.37
C GLU A 173 4.51 9.22 18.77
N LYS A 174 4.64 9.57 17.50
CA LYS A 174 3.65 10.38 16.79
C LYS A 174 2.33 9.64 16.52
N THR A 175 2.38 8.33 16.31
CA THR A 175 1.19 7.54 15.95
C THR A 175 0.45 6.93 17.14
N THR A 176 1.04 6.93 18.32
CA THR A 176 0.47 6.26 19.51
C THR A 176 -0.16 7.21 20.53
N LYS A 177 -0.27 8.51 20.22
CA LYS A 177 -0.75 9.52 21.18
C LYS A 177 -2.18 9.30 21.67
N VAL A 178 -3.06 8.77 20.83
CA VAL A 178 -4.47 8.50 21.20
C VAL A 178 -4.64 7.03 21.55
N ARG A 179 -4.28 6.14 20.63
CA ARG A 179 -4.40 4.70 20.81
C ARG A 179 -3.31 3.98 20.01
N LYS A 180 -2.73 2.94 20.60
CA LYS A 180 -1.81 2.06 19.88
C LYS A 180 -2.60 1.21 18.89
N SER A 181 -2.30 1.31 17.61
CA SER A 181 -2.77 0.39 16.58
C SER A 181 -1.82 -0.82 16.51
N GLY A 182 -2.33 -1.97 16.06
CA GLY A 182 -1.50 -3.16 15.85
C GLY A 182 -0.42 -2.92 14.80
N LEU A 183 0.79 -3.40 15.05
CA LEU A 183 1.89 -3.33 14.08
C LEU A 183 1.88 -4.57 13.19
N THR A 184 1.98 -4.32 11.89
CA THR A 184 2.05 -5.38 10.87
C THR A 184 3.15 -5.04 9.88
N PHE A 185 4.07 -5.99 9.68
CA PHE A 185 5.16 -5.85 8.74
C PHE A 185 5.26 -7.07 7.84
N ALA A 186 5.79 -6.87 6.64
CA ALA A 186 5.97 -7.90 5.65
C ALA A 186 7.46 -8.11 5.37
N ALA A 187 8.05 -9.14 5.98
CA ALA A 187 9.40 -9.59 5.65
C ALA A 187 9.41 -10.38 4.31
N GLU A 188 8.28 -11.00 3.97
CA GLU A 188 7.97 -11.79 2.78
C GLU A 188 8.71 -13.13 2.71
N ALA A 189 9.98 -13.22 3.12
CA ALA A 189 10.77 -14.46 3.09
C ALA A 189 11.63 -14.62 4.34
N GLY A 190 11.88 -15.86 4.75
CA GLY A 190 12.66 -16.19 5.95
C GLY A 190 14.15 -15.93 5.78
N THR A 191 14.73 -16.26 4.61
CA THR A 191 16.16 -16.06 4.36
C THR A 191 16.48 -14.73 3.69
N GLN A 192 17.69 -14.21 3.93
CA GLN A 192 18.19 -13.03 3.22
C GLN A 192 18.30 -13.32 1.72
N ARG A 193 18.80 -14.49 1.36
CA ARG A 193 18.90 -14.93 -0.04
C ARG A 193 17.57 -14.74 -0.79
N LEU A 194 16.47 -15.23 -0.23
CA LEU A 194 15.18 -15.15 -0.91
C LEU A 194 14.60 -13.73 -0.88
N ARG A 195 14.83 -12.95 0.18
CA ARG A 195 14.50 -11.52 0.19
C ARG A 195 15.23 -10.75 -0.92
N ASP A 196 16.48 -11.07 -1.17
CA ASP A 196 17.27 -10.46 -2.27
C ASP A 196 16.74 -10.90 -3.64
N VAL A 197 16.40 -12.17 -3.81
CA VAL A 197 15.80 -12.69 -5.05
C VAL A 197 14.52 -11.96 -5.41
N ILE A 198 13.65 -11.70 -4.44
CA ILE A 198 12.39 -10.97 -4.67
C ILE A 198 12.56 -9.44 -4.62
N ASN A 199 13.76 -8.93 -4.43
CA ASN A 199 14.08 -7.51 -4.30
C ASN A 199 13.26 -6.81 -3.18
N LYS A 200 13.12 -7.48 -2.04
CA LYS A 200 12.40 -6.91 -0.89
C LYS A 200 13.21 -5.83 -0.18
N ASN A 201 14.54 -5.91 -0.24
CA ASN A 201 15.48 -4.96 0.38
C ASN A 201 15.18 -4.72 1.87
N VAL A 202 15.02 -5.80 2.62
CA VAL A 202 14.89 -5.79 4.09
C VAL A 202 15.91 -6.77 4.63
N THR A 203 16.79 -6.29 5.48
CA THR A 203 17.84 -7.08 6.13
C THR A 203 17.35 -7.72 7.42
N TRP A 204 18.11 -8.68 7.95
CA TRP A 204 17.82 -9.27 9.25
C TRP A 204 17.91 -8.22 10.36
N ASP A 205 18.94 -7.40 10.34
CA ASP A 205 19.17 -6.36 11.35
C ASP A 205 18.02 -5.34 11.41
N GLU A 206 17.41 -5.01 10.26
CA GLU A 206 16.23 -4.15 10.19
C GLU A 206 14.99 -4.82 10.79
N ILE A 207 14.82 -6.12 10.60
CA ILE A 207 13.73 -6.90 11.23
C ILE A 207 13.89 -6.89 12.74
N GLU A 208 15.07 -7.26 13.24
CA GLU A 208 15.39 -7.31 14.67
C GLU A 208 15.24 -5.94 15.32
N LYS A 209 15.83 -4.90 14.73
CA LYS A 209 15.73 -3.52 15.21
C LYS A 209 14.27 -3.06 15.29
N THR A 210 13.47 -3.33 14.25
CA THR A 210 12.07 -2.93 14.20
C THR A 210 11.24 -3.62 15.26
N CYS A 211 11.41 -4.92 15.44
CA CYS A 211 10.70 -5.69 16.48
C CYS A 211 11.14 -5.23 17.88
N SER A 212 12.45 -5.10 18.13
CA SER A 212 12.99 -4.61 19.42
C SER A 212 12.46 -3.22 19.76
N LEU A 213 12.41 -2.33 18.79
CA LEU A 213 11.88 -0.97 18.96
C LEU A 213 10.38 -1.00 19.30
N ALA A 214 9.60 -1.83 18.63
CA ALA A 214 8.18 -1.99 18.93
C ALA A 214 7.96 -2.47 20.37
N PHE A 215 8.65 -3.52 20.79
CA PHE A 215 8.50 -4.07 22.14
C PHE A 215 9.00 -3.10 23.22
N ALA A 216 10.13 -2.40 23.01
CA ALA A 216 10.61 -1.37 23.91
C ALA A 216 9.62 -0.23 24.12
N ASN A 217 8.75 0.03 23.12
CA ASN A 217 7.66 1.00 23.21
C ASN A 217 6.34 0.39 23.72
N GLY A 218 6.38 -0.80 24.31
CA GLY A 218 5.26 -1.43 25.00
C GLY A 218 4.20 -2.03 24.05
N TYR A 219 4.59 -2.43 22.85
CA TYR A 219 3.78 -3.35 22.05
C TYR A 219 3.96 -4.76 22.60
N THR A 220 2.89 -5.52 22.67
CA THR A 220 2.87 -6.91 23.15
C THR A 220 2.93 -7.92 22.02
N SER A 221 2.71 -7.49 20.79
CA SER A 221 2.75 -8.34 19.60
C SER A 221 3.08 -7.54 18.35
N VAL A 222 3.74 -8.20 17.42
CA VAL A 222 4.00 -7.73 16.05
C VAL A 222 3.56 -8.82 15.09
N LYS A 223 2.76 -8.47 14.09
CA LYS A 223 2.34 -9.40 13.04
C LYS A 223 3.35 -9.35 11.89
N LEU A 224 3.92 -10.49 11.55
CA LEU A 224 4.81 -10.64 10.39
C LEU A 224 4.11 -11.42 9.28
N TYR A 225 4.21 -10.92 8.05
CA TYR A 225 3.74 -11.62 6.85
C TYR A 225 4.89 -12.26 6.10
N PHE A 226 4.66 -13.50 5.68
CA PHE A 226 5.55 -14.26 4.81
C PHE A 226 4.76 -14.85 3.65
N MET A 227 5.40 -14.95 2.50
CA MET A 227 4.89 -15.60 1.29
C MET A 227 5.48 -17.00 1.17
N MET A 228 4.73 -17.92 0.58
CA MET A 228 5.18 -19.24 0.17
C MET A 228 4.96 -19.42 -1.32
N GLY A 229 5.81 -20.22 -1.98
CA GLY A 229 5.76 -20.44 -3.43
C GLY A 229 6.47 -19.35 -4.23
N LEU A 230 7.43 -18.65 -3.63
CA LEU A 230 8.24 -17.65 -4.31
C LEU A 230 9.19 -18.30 -5.34
N PRO A 231 9.54 -17.61 -6.44
CA PRO A 231 10.51 -18.12 -7.40
C PRO A 231 11.84 -18.48 -6.72
N THR A 232 12.37 -19.67 -7.02
CA THR A 232 13.61 -20.23 -6.46
C THR A 232 13.56 -20.57 -4.95
N GLU A 233 12.39 -20.58 -4.35
CA GLU A 233 12.21 -20.94 -2.94
C GLU A 233 12.61 -22.39 -2.70
N THR A 234 13.29 -22.64 -1.59
CA THR A 234 13.70 -23.98 -1.12
C THR A 234 13.06 -24.27 0.23
N MET A 235 13.12 -25.53 0.67
CA MET A 235 12.65 -25.91 2.02
C MET A 235 13.40 -25.15 3.12
N GLU A 236 14.69 -24.89 2.95
CA GLU A 236 15.48 -24.08 3.88
C GLU A 236 14.93 -22.66 4.04
N ASP A 237 14.45 -22.05 2.96
CA ASP A 237 13.83 -20.71 3.01
C ASP A 237 12.52 -20.72 3.81
N ILE A 238 11.74 -21.80 3.70
CA ILE A 238 10.48 -21.96 4.44
C ILE A 238 10.75 -22.24 5.92
N GLU A 239 11.70 -23.13 6.23
CA GLU A 239 12.09 -23.44 7.62
C GLU A 239 12.65 -22.21 8.33
N ALA A 240 13.37 -21.35 7.61
CA ALA A 240 13.88 -20.09 8.15
C ALA A 240 12.77 -19.12 8.60
N VAL A 241 11.54 -19.25 8.13
CA VAL A 241 10.40 -18.47 8.62
C VAL A 241 10.14 -18.78 10.10
N SER A 242 10.13 -20.05 10.49
CA SER A 242 9.97 -20.46 11.89
C SER A 242 11.10 -19.90 12.76
N TYR A 243 12.31 -19.93 12.27
CA TYR A 243 13.47 -19.39 12.97
C TYR A 243 13.39 -17.86 13.16
N THR A 244 12.94 -17.15 12.14
CA THR A 244 12.69 -15.70 12.22
C THR A 244 11.65 -15.38 13.28
N HIS A 245 10.58 -16.16 13.36
CA HIS A 245 9.52 -15.99 14.35
C HIS A 245 10.03 -16.25 15.79
N LEU A 246 10.81 -17.31 16.00
CA LEU A 246 11.37 -17.65 17.31
C LEU A 246 12.34 -16.59 17.81
N ARG A 247 13.25 -16.08 16.96
CA ARG A 247 14.19 -15.02 17.36
C ARG A 247 13.50 -13.70 17.71
N ALA A 248 12.44 -13.34 17.01
CA ALA A 248 11.64 -12.17 17.40
C ALA A 248 11.05 -12.33 18.81
N HIS A 249 10.75 -13.57 19.23
CA HIS A 249 10.30 -13.89 20.60
C HIS A 249 11.44 -13.92 21.63
N GLU A 250 12.64 -14.35 21.26
CA GLU A 250 13.79 -14.38 22.18
C GLU A 250 14.22 -12.98 22.61
N THR A 251 14.03 -11.98 21.75
CA THR A 251 14.29 -10.57 22.10
C THR A 251 13.39 -10.07 23.24
N LEU A 252 12.21 -10.68 23.42
CA LEU A 252 11.28 -10.39 24.53
C LEU A 252 11.73 -11.02 25.87
N MET A 253 12.36 -12.20 25.83
CA MET A 253 12.77 -12.92 27.05
C MET A 253 14.05 -12.36 27.67
N ASN A 254 14.84 -11.58 26.92
CA ASN A 254 16.05 -10.92 27.41
C ASN A 254 15.81 -9.49 27.95
N LEU A 255 14.55 -9.04 27.99
CA LEU A 255 14.13 -7.75 28.54
C LEU A 255 13.43 -7.86 29.92
N VAL A 256 13.55 -9.00 30.60
CA VAL A 256 13.08 -9.21 31.99
C VAL A 256 14.25 -9.14 32.95
#